data_4cffbdc22263a30e4a261aeff7a80183
#
_entry.id   4cffbdc22263a30e4a261aeff7a80183
#
_cell.length_a   1.000
_cell.length_b   1.000
_cell.length_c   1.000
_cell.angle_alpha   90.00
_cell.angle_beta   90.00
_cell.angle_gamma   90.00
#
_symmetry.space_group_name_H-M   'P 1'
#
loop_
_entity.id
_entity.type
_entity.pdbx_description
1 polymer ?
#
loop_
_entity_poly.entity_id
_entity_poly.type
_entity_poly.pdbx_seq_one_letter_code
_entity_poly.pdbx_strand_id
1 'polypeptide(L)'
;PYCDELRKALIKAAANIDLMVLDSGTYGVTQGPRLETAAEVIRLKNDGCDLVGMTAMPEAALARELGLCYATCAHCVNWAAGLETSKHQIDLSEMHENIVQGQHSVRRLIIAMARCL
;
A
#
# COMPACT_ATOMS: atom_id res chain seq x y z
N PRO A 1 -1.49 4.24 -13.77
CA PRO A 1 -0.20 3.70 -14.21
C PRO A 1 -0.06 2.19 -13.96
N TYR A 2 -0.92 1.59 -13.12
CA TYR A 2 -0.83 0.19 -12.73
C TYR A 2 -1.38 -0.77 -13.79
N CYS A 3 -0.83 -2.00 -13.80
CA CYS A 3 -1.24 -3.10 -14.66
C CYS A 3 -2.42 -3.86 -14.02
N ASP A 4 -3.57 -3.86 -14.67
CA ASP A 4 -4.77 -4.53 -14.17
C ASP A 4 -4.63 -6.07 -14.18
N GLU A 5 -3.91 -6.63 -15.14
CA GLU A 5 -3.65 -8.08 -15.22
C GLU A 5 -2.81 -8.54 -14.01
N LEU A 6 -1.74 -7.81 -13.70
CA LEU A 6 -0.88 -8.14 -12.55
C LEU A 6 -1.64 -7.96 -11.22
N ARG A 7 -2.48 -6.91 -11.10
CA ARG A 7 -3.34 -6.70 -9.94
C ARG A 7 -4.29 -7.89 -9.73
N LYS A 8 -5.00 -8.32 -10.78
CA LYS A 8 -5.89 -9.49 -10.72
C LYS A 8 -5.15 -10.78 -10.37
N ALA A 9 -3.94 -10.95 -10.88
CA ALA A 9 -3.11 -12.10 -10.54
C ALA A 9 -2.69 -12.09 -9.07
N LEU A 10 -2.35 -10.93 -8.50
CA LEU A 10 -2.08 -10.77 -7.07
C LEU A 10 -3.31 -11.10 -6.21
N ILE A 11 -4.50 -10.64 -6.58
CA ILE A 11 -5.75 -10.94 -5.87
C ILE A 11 -6.02 -12.45 -5.89
N LYS A 12 -5.87 -13.10 -7.04
CA LYS A 12 -6.01 -14.55 -7.18
C LYS A 12 -4.99 -15.32 -6.33
N ALA A 13 -3.74 -14.87 -6.32
CA ALA A 13 -2.69 -15.46 -5.49
C ALA A 13 -2.99 -15.30 -3.99
N ALA A 14 -3.54 -14.16 -3.58
CA ALA A 14 -3.98 -13.92 -2.20
C ALA A 14 -5.09 -14.88 -1.78
N ALA A 15 -6.09 -15.07 -2.64
CA ALA A 15 -7.18 -16.03 -2.39
C ALA A 15 -6.67 -17.47 -2.23
N ASN A 16 -5.67 -17.89 -3.01
CA ASN A 16 -5.09 -19.24 -2.94
C ASN A 16 -4.34 -19.52 -1.61
N ILE A 17 -4.03 -18.50 -0.84
CA ILE A 17 -3.34 -18.62 0.46
C ILE A 17 -4.18 -18.10 1.63
N ASP A 18 -5.49 -17.92 1.41
CA ASP A 18 -6.43 -17.38 2.39
C ASP A 18 -5.98 -16.03 2.99
N LEU A 19 -5.37 -15.19 2.15
CA LEU A 19 -4.98 -13.83 2.52
C LEU A 19 -6.06 -12.85 2.07
N MET A 20 -6.72 -12.19 3.03
CA MET A 20 -7.68 -11.14 2.74
C MET A 20 -6.96 -9.89 2.22
N VAL A 21 -7.40 -9.41 1.05
CA VAL A 21 -6.90 -8.18 0.43
C VAL A 21 -8.08 -7.35 -0.09
N LEU A 22 -7.93 -6.04 -0.09
CA LEU A 22 -8.81 -5.14 -0.85
C LEU A 22 -8.35 -5.13 -2.30
N ASP A 23 -9.31 -5.13 -3.22
CA ASP A 23 -9.01 -5.28 -4.64
C ASP A 23 -8.56 -3.97 -5.31
N SER A 24 -8.81 -2.83 -4.68
CA SER A 24 -8.48 -1.51 -5.23
C SER A 24 -8.27 -0.46 -4.14
N GLY A 25 -7.71 0.66 -4.55
CA GLY A 25 -7.54 1.86 -3.73
C GLY A 25 -6.70 2.91 -4.46
N THR A 26 -6.92 4.17 -4.12
CA THR A 26 -6.14 5.29 -4.62
C THR A 26 -4.99 5.59 -3.68
N TYR A 27 -3.77 5.47 -4.17
CA TYR A 27 -2.56 5.69 -3.37
C TYR A 27 -2.06 7.12 -3.52
N GLY A 28 -2.22 7.92 -2.46
CA GLY A 28 -1.62 9.25 -2.35
C GLY A 28 -0.14 9.12 -2.01
N VAL A 29 0.73 9.50 -2.95
CA VAL A 29 2.19 9.44 -2.73
C VAL A 29 2.70 10.77 -2.23
N THR A 30 3.43 10.75 -1.11
CA THR A 30 4.06 11.90 -0.49
C THR A 30 5.58 11.80 -0.56
N GLN A 31 6.26 12.94 -0.43
CA GLN A 31 7.72 12.98 -0.60
C GLN A 31 8.47 12.32 0.57
N GLY A 32 7.97 12.40 1.78
CA GLY A 32 8.78 11.99 2.95
C GLY A 32 10.07 12.83 3.13
N PRO A 33 10.95 12.46 4.05
CA PRO A 33 10.94 11.27 4.92
C PRO A 33 10.02 11.39 6.15
N ARG A 34 9.48 12.59 6.47
CA ARG A 34 8.55 12.79 7.57
C ARG A 34 7.16 12.24 7.26
N LEU A 35 6.43 11.86 8.30
CA LEU A 35 5.01 11.54 8.20
C LEU A 35 4.19 12.83 7.93
N GLU A 36 3.04 12.65 7.33
CA GLU A 36 2.10 13.72 7.01
C GLU A 36 1.50 14.34 8.28
N THR A 37 1.16 15.61 8.21
CA THR A 37 0.32 16.27 9.21
C THR A 37 -1.15 15.87 9.02
N ALA A 38 -1.96 16.03 10.06
CA ALA A 38 -3.41 15.79 9.97
C ALA A 38 -4.08 16.61 8.86
N ALA A 39 -3.63 17.85 8.65
CA ALA A 39 -4.16 18.70 7.57
C ALA A 39 -3.82 18.17 6.17
N GLU A 40 -2.60 17.66 5.99
CA GLU A 40 -2.19 17.00 4.73
C GLU A 40 -3.00 15.72 4.47
N VAL A 41 -3.26 14.93 5.51
CA VAL A 41 -4.12 13.73 5.42
C VAL A 41 -5.55 14.09 5.00
N ILE A 42 -6.14 15.14 5.60
CA ILE A 42 -7.47 15.62 5.21
C ILE A 42 -7.49 16.07 3.75
N ARG A 43 -6.46 16.78 3.29
CA ARG A 43 -6.34 17.20 1.90
C ARG A 43 -6.29 15.99 0.97
N LEU A 44 -5.42 15.00 1.23
CA LEU A 44 -5.31 13.78 0.43
C LEU A 44 -6.63 13.00 0.38
N LYS A 45 -7.34 12.91 1.51
CA LYS A 45 -8.66 12.30 1.57
C LYS A 45 -9.67 13.03 0.67
N ASN A 46 -9.67 14.38 0.69
CA ASN A 46 -10.53 15.19 -0.16
C ASN A 46 -10.16 15.07 -1.65
N ASP A 47 -8.88 14.80 -1.97
CA ASP A 47 -8.39 14.49 -3.32
C ASP A 47 -8.76 13.07 -3.77
N GLY A 48 -9.43 12.27 -2.92
CA GLY A 48 -9.90 10.93 -3.22
C GLY A 48 -8.89 9.82 -2.94
N CYS A 49 -7.87 10.07 -2.11
CA CYS A 49 -6.92 9.03 -1.71
C CYS A 49 -7.50 8.15 -0.61
N ASP A 50 -7.31 6.84 -0.73
CA ASP A 50 -7.71 5.81 0.25
C ASP A 50 -6.57 5.47 1.20
N LEU A 51 -5.34 5.59 0.74
CA LEU A 51 -4.13 5.34 1.52
C LEU A 51 -3.02 6.33 1.16
N VAL A 52 -2.06 6.50 2.05
CA VAL A 52 -0.91 7.39 1.87
C VAL A 52 0.39 6.65 2.15
N GLY A 53 1.44 7.01 1.44
CA GLY A 53 2.79 6.50 1.65
C GLY A 53 3.80 7.14 0.72
N MET A 54 5.03 6.64 0.72
CA MET A 54 6.19 7.35 0.16
C MET A 54 6.90 6.56 -0.96
N THR A 55 6.35 5.42 -1.41
CA THR A 55 7.14 4.43 -2.16
C THR A 55 6.62 4.08 -3.56
N ALA A 56 5.46 4.54 -4.00
CA ALA A 56 4.91 4.17 -5.30
C ALA A 56 5.44 5.00 -6.47
N MET A 57 6.00 6.17 -6.20
CA MET A 57 6.55 7.07 -7.21
C MET A 57 8.03 7.35 -6.92
N PRO A 58 8.90 7.40 -7.91
CA PRO A 58 8.60 7.43 -9.36
C PRO A 58 8.44 6.06 -10.05
N GLU A 59 8.57 4.94 -9.33
CA GLU A 59 8.63 3.60 -9.91
C GLU A 59 7.42 3.28 -10.81
N ALA A 60 6.21 3.62 -10.39
CA ALA A 60 5.00 3.36 -11.19
C ALA A 60 5.00 4.15 -12.52
N ALA A 61 5.47 5.39 -12.50
CA ALA A 61 5.60 6.21 -13.71
C ALA A 61 6.65 5.65 -14.67
N LEU A 62 7.84 5.33 -14.16
CA LEU A 62 8.95 4.78 -14.94
C LEU A 62 8.59 3.40 -15.53
N ALA A 63 7.92 2.55 -14.77
CA ALA A 63 7.43 1.27 -15.28
C ALA A 63 6.45 1.47 -16.45
N ARG A 64 5.55 2.46 -16.33
CA ARG A 64 4.61 2.80 -17.40
C ARG A 64 5.31 3.30 -18.66
N GLU A 65 6.32 4.18 -18.52
CA GLU A 65 7.12 4.68 -19.65
C GLU A 65 7.87 3.55 -20.38
N LEU A 66 8.36 2.57 -19.63
CA LEU A 66 9.06 1.41 -20.15
C LEU A 66 8.15 0.29 -20.67
N GLY A 67 6.82 0.46 -20.57
CA GLY A 67 5.86 -0.59 -20.96
C GLY A 67 5.87 -1.81 -20.04
N LEU A 68 6.40 -1.68 -18.83
CA LEU A 68 6.44 -2.77 -17.84
C LEU A 68 5.10 -2.90 -17.12
N CYS A 69 4.71 -4.15 -16.87
CA CYS A 69 3.56 -4.45 -16.04
C CYS A 69 3.94 -4.25 -14.56
N TYR A 70 3.32 -3.27 -13.91
CA TYR A 70 3.62 -2.88 -12.54
C TYR A 70 2.33 -2.81 -11.70
N ALA A 71 2.35 -3.37 -10.52
CA ALA A 71 1.27 -3.27 -9.54
C ALA A 71 1.83 -3.09 -8.14
N THR A 72 1.09 -2.44 -7.28
CA THR A 72 1.47 -2.21 -5.88
C THR A 72 0.66 -3.11 -4.96
N CYS A 73 1.36 -3.79 -4.07
CA CYS A 73 0.79 -4.42 -2.88
C CYS A 73 1.12 -3.54 -1.68
N ALA A 74 0.15 -2.79 -1.19
CA ALA A 74 0.32 -1.92 -0.04
C ALA A 74 -0.12 -2.62 1.25
N HIS A 75 0.70 -2.54 2.28
CA HIS A 75 0.34 -2.96 3.63
C HIS A 75 0.19 -1.72 4.52
N CYS A 76 -1.05 -1.47 4.97
CA CYS A 76 -1.34 -0.38 5.89
C CYS A 76 -0.90 -0.77 7.31
N VAL A 77 -0.02 0.00 7.90
CA VAL A 77 0.62 -0.32 9.20
C VAL A 77 0.06 0.49 10.37
N ASN A 78 -0.61 1.63 10.07
CA ASN A 78 -1.25 2.50 11.04
C ASN A 78 -2.31 3.37 10.36
N TRP A 79 -3.20 3.96 11.13
CA TRP A 79 -4.02 5.05 10.66
C TRP A 79 -3.18 6.30 10.44
N ALA A 80 -3.45 7.02 9.36
CA ALA A 80 -2.76 8.27 9.08
C ALA A 80 -3.06 9.35 10.14
N ALA A 81 -2.17 10.31 10.29
CA ALA A 81 -2.25 11.34 11.33
C ALA A 81 -3.64 12.04 11.36
N GLY A 82 -4.20 12.16 12.55
CA GLY A 82 -5.51 12.76 12.78
C GLY A 82 -6.70 11.83 12.57
N LEU A 83 -6.49 10.56 12.19
CA LEU A 83 -7.55 9.58 11.98
C LEU A 83 -7.55 8.50 13.08
N GLU A 84 -8.74 8.05 13.45
CA GLU A 84 -9.01 6.91 14.35
C GLU A 84 -8.02 6.82 15.54
N THR A 85 -7.26 5.73 15.65
CA THR A 85 -6.28 5.52 16.72
C THR A 85 -5.11 6.50 16.67
N SER A 86 -4.82 7.08 15.51
CA SER A 86 -3.77 8.11 15.31
C SER A 86 -4.27 9.56 15.45
N LYS A 87 -5.43 9.77 16.08
CA LYS A 87 -6.07 11.09 16.23
C LYS A 87 -5.22 12.10 16.98
N HIS A 88 -4.46 11.66 17.96
CA HIS A 88 -3.58 12.53 18.77
C HIS A 88 -2.11 12.26 18.49
N GLN A 89 -1.73 11.01 18.33
CA GLN A 89 -0.37 10.59 18.09
C GLN A 89 -0.35 9.23 17.39
N ILE A 90 0.61 9.03 16.49
CA ILE A 90 0.88 7.72 15.89
C ILE A 90 1.66 6.88 16.89
N ASP A 91 1.16 5.69 17.23
CA ASP A 91 1.87 4.72 18.07
C ASP A 91 2.92 3.99 17.22
N LEU A 92 4.19 4.33 17.44
CA LEU A 92 5.30 3.74 16.71
C LEU A 92 5.55 2.27 17.08
N SER A 93 5.14 1.85 18.27
CA SER A 93 5.29 0.45 18.71
C SER A 93 4.27 -0.43 17.99
N GLU A 94 3.00 -0.04 17.98
CA GLU A 94 1.94 -0.70 17.23
C GLU A 94 2.27 -0.74 15.73
N MET A 95 2.75 0.38 15.19
CA MET A 95 3.18 0.45 13.79
C MET A 95 4.30 -0.57 13.50
N HIS A 96 5.29 -0.70 14.38
CA HIS A 96 6.38 -1.66 14.20
C HIS A 96 5.88 -3.11 14.19
N GLU A 97 4.98 -3.48 15.12
CA GLU A 97 4.37 -4.80 15.15
C GLU A 97 3.60 -5.11 13.87
N ASN A 98 2.81 -4.15 13.39
CA ASN A 98 2.07 -4.26 12.13
C ASN A 98 2.99 -4.42 10.93
N ILE A 99 4.15 -3.72 10.90
CA ILE A 99 5.17 -3.89 9.85
C ILE A 99 5.65 -5.33 9.80
N VAL A 100 6.03 -5.91 10.95
CA VAL A 100 6.54 -7.29 11.02
C VAL A 100 5.51 -8.30 10.52
N GLN A 101 4.26 -8.16 10.96
CA GLN A 101 3.15 -9.03 10.50
C GLN A 101 2.90 -8.88 9.00
N GLY A 102 2.88 -7.65 8.50
CA GLY A 102 2.65 -7.35 7.10
C GLY A 102 3.76 -7.88 6.19
N GLN A 103 5.01 -7.77 6.60
CA GLN A 103 6.14 -8.34 5.85
C GLN A 103 5.98 -9.85 5.65
N HIS A 104 5.51 -10.58 6.67
CA HIS A 104 5.23 -12.00 6.54
C HIS A 104 4.12 -12.28 5.51
N SER A 105 3.03 -11.53 5.57
CA SER A 105 1.89 -11.67 4.65
C SER A 105 2.28 -11.32 3.20
N VAL A 106 2.98 -10.20 3.00
CA VAL A 106 3.46 -9.78 1.67
C VAL A 106 4.44 -10.80 1.09
N ARG A 107 5.35 -11.33 1.90
CA ARG A 107 6.28 -12.37 1.45
C ARG A 107 5.55 -13.64 0.99
N ARG A 108 4.55 -14.10 1.75
CA ARG A 108 3.71 -15.24 1.35
C ARG A 108 3.01 -14.98 0.02
N LEU A 109 2.46 -13.79 -0.15
CA LEU A 109 1.78 -13.37 -1.38
C LEU A 109 2.71 -13.38 -2.58
N ILE A 110 3.92 -12.82 -2.46
CA ILE A 110 4.92 -12.80 -3.54
C ILE A 110 5.32 -14.23 -3.93
N ILE A 111 5.54 -15.13 -2.96
CA ILE A 111 5.87 -16.54 -3.23
C ILE A 111 4.70 -17.24 -3.94
N ALA A 112 3.46 -17.00 -3.50
CA ALA A 112 2.28 -17.58 -4.14
C ALA A 112 2.11 -17.08 -5.58
N MET A 113 2.34 -15.78 -5.80
CA MET A 113 2.30 -15.16 -7.13
C MET A 113 3.35 -15.75 -8.07
N ALA A 114 4.60 -15.89 -7.61
CA ALA A 114 5.69 -16.45 -8.42
C ALA A 114 5.47 -17.89 -8.85
N ARG A 115 4.60 -18.63 -8.16
CA ARG A 115 4.22 -20.00 -8.54
C ARG A 115 3.10 -20.04 -9.58
N CYS A 116 2.47 -18.93 -9.86
CA CYS A 116 1.35 -18.80 -10.81
C CYS A 116 1.78 -18.19 -12.15
N LEU A 117 3.02 -17.69 -12.24
CA LEU A 117 3.65 -17.18 -13.46
C LEU A 117 4.40 -18.30 -14.19
#